data_635a861e607f5ba73fe24ec8a00335a1
#
_entry.id   635a861e607f5ba73fe24ec8a00335a1
#
_cell.length_a   1.000
_cell.length_b   1.000
_cell.length_c   1.000
_cell.angle_alpha   90.00
_cell.angle_beta   90.00
_cell.angle_gamma   90.00
#
_symmetry.space_group_name_H-M   'P 1'
#
loop_
_entity.id
_entity.type
_entity.pdbx_description
1 polymer ?
#
loop_
_entity_poly.entity_id
_entity_poly.type
_entity_poly.pdbx_seq_one_letter_code
_entity_poly.pdbx_strand_id
1 'polypeptide(L)'
;MGKLRHIAFISKEPKKLSDFYQKYFGFEECKIFPSGSRMVIDPLFNLAFLQSRGDEAGPEVGTHRADGAELERQPGIHHYGFLVDDLNEALAKLPASLNRGASPQVSAGVGGPEGARPAEMRFIDPWGNNVDLSSRGFLGREEKKLPGVRLLAVQVPDPAAACEFYQQQFDLKVVGWTDDGTIRLSDGTVTLLLTKSQIRPKSGVQYFGIQVDDLDGVKKRLKDGGVEIRDGSPQEIRLTDPEGNQVVISQSGWTY
;
A
#
# COMPACT_ATOMS: atom_id res chain seq x y z
N MET A 1 15.60 5.73 8.52
CA MET A 1 14.49 6.38 7.77
C MET A 1 13.56 5.33 7.19
N GLY A 2 12.24 5.43 7.41
CA GLY A 2 11.28 4.50 6.82
C GLY A 2 10.93 4.88 5.38
N LYS A 3 10.86 3.90 4.48
CA LYS A 3 10.50 4.10 3.07
C LYS A 3 9.22 3.32 2.75
N LEU A 4 8.20 3.97 2.23
CA LEU A 4 6.97 3.32 1.76
C LEU A 4 7.26 2.44 0.54
N ARG A 5 7.10 1.11 0.66
CA ARG A 5 7.47 0.16 -0.40
C ARG A 5 6.47 -0.95 -0.65
N HIS A 6 5.34 -0.91 0.03
CA HIS A 6 4.40 -2.01 -0.04
C HIS A 6 2.95 -1.57 0.15
N ILE A 7 2.06 -2.20 -0.61
CA ILE A 7 0.61 -2.18 -0.40
C ILE A 7 0.05 -3.57 -0.67
N ALA A 8 -0.88 -4.02 0.14
CA ALA A 8 -1.52 -5.31 -0.05
C ALA A 8 -3.04 -5.19 -0.11
N PHE A 9 -3.62 -6.06 -0.90
CA PHE A 9 -5.05 -6.15 -1.18
C PHE A 9 -5.55 -7.54 -0.80
N ILE A 10 -6.72 -7.63 -0.22
CA ILE A 10 -7.50 -8.87 -0.22
C ILE A 10 -8.22 -8.94 -1.55
N SER A 11 -7.96 -9.98 -2.31
CA SER A 11 -8.43 -10.13 -3.69
C SER A 11 -9.18 -11.45 -3.89
N LYS A 12 -10.30 -11.40 -4.61
CA LYS A 12 -11.02 -12.60 -5.05
C LYS A 12 -10.33 -13.25 -6.24
N GLU A 13 -9.72 -12.44 -7.09
CA GLU A 13 -9.07 -12.85 -8.34
C GLU A 13 -7.66 -12.24 -8.47
N PRO A 14 -6.67 -12.66 -7.64
CA PRO A 14 -5.32 -12.07 -7.65
C PRO A 14 -4.66 -12.07 -9.03
N LYS A 15 -4.96 -13.11 -9.84
CA LYS A 15 -4.44 -13.18 -11.22
C LYS A 15 -4.98 -12.04 -12.08
N LYS A 16 -6.24 -11.70 -11.96
CA LYS A 16 -6.87 -10.64 -12.75
C LYS A 16 -6.28 -9.27 -12.42
N LEU A 17 -6.01 -9.00 -11.13
CA LEU A 17 -5.30 -7.80 -10.71
C LEU A 17 -3.86 -7.79 -11.22
N SER A 18 -3.12 -8.88 -11.06
CA SER A 18 -1.75 -9.01 -11.57
C SER A 18 -1.68 -8.74 -13.07
N ASP A 19 -2.54 -9.40 -13.87
CA ASP A 19 -2.61 -9.21 -15.32
C ASP A 19 -2.94 -7.75 -15.70
N PHE A 20 -3.82 -7.10 -14.93
CA PHE A 20 -4.19 -5.70 -15.16
C PHE A 20 -2.99 -4.76 -15.01
N TYR A 21 -2.27 -4.84 -13.90
CA TYR A 21 -1.13 -3.95 -13.64
C TYR A 21 0.05 -4.24 -14.56
N GLN A 22 0.28 -5.51 -14.93
CA GLN A 22 1.26 -5.87 -15.95
C GLN A 22 0.91 -5.29 -17.31
N LYS A 23 -0.35 -5.48 -17.76
CA LYS A 23 -0.80 -5.07 -19.09
C LYS A 23 -0.76 -3.56 -19.30
N TYR A 24 -1.25 -2.79 -18.32
CA TYR A 24 -1.45 -1.35 -18.52
C TYR A 24 -0.29 -0.49 -18.02
N PHE A 25 0.48 -0.98 -17.05
CA PHE A 25 1.56 -0.22 -16.43
C PHE A 25 2.94 -0.89 -16.57
N GLY A 26 3.02 -2.09 -17.13
CA GLY A 26 4.28 -2.80 -17.31
C GLY A 26 4.91 -3.28 -16.00
N PHE A 27 4.11 -3.44 -14.93
CA PHE A 27 4.62 -4.00 -13.69
C PHE A 27 5.02 -5.45 -13.89
N GLU A 28 5.97 -5.94 -13.10
CA GLU A 28 6.52 -7.28 -13.21
C GLU A 28 5.92 -8.20 -12.15
N GLU A 29 5.35 -9.35 -12.55
CA GLU A 29 4.95 -10.38 -11.59
C GLU A 29 6.21 -11.05 -11.02
N CYS A 30 6.50 -10.80 -9.75
CA CYS A 30 7.72 -11.26 -9.11
C CYS A 30 7.52 -12.50 -8.24
N LYS A 31 6.29 -12.82 -7.84
CA LYS A 31 5.99 -14.03 -7.05
C LYS A 31 4.55 -14.51 -7.20
N ILE A 32 4.41 -15.83 -7.28
CA ILE A 32 3.13 -16.56 -7.23
C ILE A 32 3.20 -17.52 -6.04
N PHE A 33 2.20 -17.48 -5.18
CA PHE A 33 2.13 -18.37 -4.02
C PHE A 33 1.21 -19.56 -4.30
N PRO A 34 1.42 -20.72 -3.63
CA PRO A 34 0.53 -21.86 -3.75
C PRO A 34 -0.94 -21.58 -3.41
N SER A 35 -1.18 -20.55 -2.57
CA SER A 35 -2.52 -20.06 -2.24
C SER A 35 -3.26 -19.37 -3.40
N GLY A 36 -2.58 -19.07 -4.51
CA GLY A 36 -3.08 -18.24 -5.60
C GLY A 36 -2.75 -16.76 -5.45
N SER A 37 -2.28 -16.32 -4.28
CA SER A 37 -1.81 -14.94 -4.07
C SER A 37 -0.68 -14.60 -5.02
N ARG A 38 -0.59 -13.32 -5.43
CA ARG A 38 0.41 -12.82 -6.38
C ARG A 38 1.05 -11.54 -5.89
N MET A 39 2.28 -11.32 -6.30
CA MET A 39 2.97 -10.06 -6.09
C MET A 39 3.49 -9.50 -7.40
N VAL A 40 3.24 -8.23 -7.63
CA VAL A 40 3.83 -7.46 -8.74
C VAL A 40 4.64 -6.30 -8.19
N ILE A 41 5.64 -5.88 -8.95
CA ILE A 41 6.51 -4.76 -8.60
C ILE A 41 6.62 -3.77 -9.75
N ASP A 42 6.76 -2.51 -9.39
CA ASP A 42 7.14 -1.43 -10.29
C ASP A 42 8.64 -1.09 -10.19
N PRO A 43 9.56 -1.92 -10.16
CA PRO A 43 10.91 -2.04 -9.62
C PRO A 43 11.19 -1.44 -8.22
N LEU A 44 10.39 -0.52 -7.74
CA LEU A 44 10.56 0.08 -6.41
C LEU A 44 9.53 -0.45 -5.41
N PHE A 45 8.27 -0.45 -5.81
CA PHE A 45 7.12 -0.64 -4.93
C PHE A 45 6.41 -1.96 -5.21
N ASN A 46 6.06 -2.69 -4.16
CA ASN A 46 5.38 -3.98 -4.24
C ASN A 46 3.88 -3.83 -4.04
N LEU A 47 3.10 -4.46 -4.91
CA LEU A 47 1.67 -4.67 -4.76
C LEU A 47 1.43 -6.17 -4.53
N ALA A 48 0.88 -6.53 -3.37
CA ALA A 48 0.53 -7.92 -3.06
C ALA A 48 -0.97 -8.13 -3.17
N PHE A 49 -1.39 -9.03 -4.02
CA PHE A 49 -2.78 -9.47 -4.17
C PHE A 49 -2.96 -10.78 -3.43
N LEU A 50 -3.49 -10.70 -2.22
CA LEU A 50 -3.65 -11.84 -1.31
C LEU A 50 -4.98 -12.54 -1.62
N GLN A 51 -4.94 -13.84 -1.89
CA GLN A 51 -6.13 -14.60 -2.19
C GLN A 51 -7.11 -14.58 -1.02
N SER A 52 -8.32 -14.09 -1.27
CA SER A 52 -9.43 -14.21 -0.32
C SER A 52 -9.81 -15.69 -0.15
N ARG A 53 -9.90 -16.16 1.09
CA ARG A 53 -10.23 -17.54 1.41
C ARG A 53 -11.74 -17.78 1.65
N GLY A 54 -12.58 -16.74 1.46
CA GLY A 54 -14.00 -16.81 1.81
C GLY A 54 -14.24 -16.93 3.31
N ASP A 55 -15.49 -17.17 3.69
CA ASP A 55 -15.93 -17.21 5.10
C ASP A 55 -15.47 -18.46 5.87
N GLU A 56 -14.92 -19.49 5.17
CA GLU A 56 -14.54 -20.77 5.77
C GLU A 56 -13.14 -20.79 6.40
N ALA A 57 -12.34 -19.79 6.21
CA ALA A 57 -10.99 -19.74 6.77
C ALA A 57 -11.02 -19.09 8.17
N GLY A 58 -10.60 -19.85 9.19
CA GLY A 58 -10.43 -19.37 10.56
C GLY A 58 -9.58 -18.09 10.68
N PRO A 59 -9.52 -17.46 11.86
CA PRO A 59 -8.85 -16.18 12.05
C PRO A 59 -7.36 -16.28 11.65
N GLU A 60 -6.93 -15.48 10.67
CA GLU A 60 -5.52 -15.29 10.41
C GLU A 60 -4.94 -14.38 11.50
N VAL A 61 -3.83 -14.82 12.09
CA VAL A 61 -3.08 -14.01 13.07
C VAL A 61 -2.72 -12.67 12.42
N GLY A 62 -3.13 -11.56 13.02
CA GLY A 62 -2.86 -10.20 12.53
C GLY A 62 -4.02 -9.51 11.81
N THR A 63 -5.23 -10.10 11.79
CA THR A 63 -6.43 -9.49 11.20
C THR A 63 -7.31 -8.73 12.20
N HIS A 64 -6.85 -8.55 13.43
CA HIS A 64 -7.62 -7.84 14.45
C HIS A 64 -7.34 -6.34 14.42
N ARG A 65 -8.37 -5.56 14.64
CA ARG A 65 -8.29 -4.11 14.90
C ARG A 65 -7.68 -3.88 16.29
N ALA A 66 -7.21 -2.65 16.54
CA ALA A 66 -6.69 -2.25 17.85
C ALA A 66 -7.71 -2.44 19.00
N ASP A 67 -9.01 -2.49 18.69
CA ASP A 67 -10.11 -2.76 19.61
C ASP A 67 -10.44 -4.26 19.78
N GLY A 68 -9.66 -5.16 19.15
CA GLY A 68 -9.86 -6.61 19.20
C GLY A 68 -10.93 -7.14 18.23
N ALA A 69 -11.60 -6.27 17.47
CA ALA A 69 -12.56 -6.71 16.46
C ALA A 69 -11.84 -7.33 15.25
N GLU A 70 -12.39 -8.42 14.72
CA GLU A 70 -11.89 -8.99 13.45
C GLU A 70 -12.03 -7.95 12.34
N LEU A 71 -10.94 -7.74 11.60
CA LEU A 71 -11.01 -7.05 10.33
C LEU A 71 -11.77 -7.96 9.36
N GLU A 72 -12.98 -7.54 8.98
CA GLU A 72 -13.71 -8.26 7.93
C GLU A 72 -12.80 -8.38 6.70
N ARG A 73 -12.64 -9.60 6.21
CA ARG A 73 -11.84 -9.96 5.03
C ARG A 73 -12.54 -9.55 3.74
N GLN A 74 -12.97 -8.31 3.66
CA GLN A 74 -13.59 -7.81 2.44
C GLN A 74 -12.52 -7.50 1.41
N PRO A 75 -12.78 -7.76 0.14
CA PRO A 75 -11.90 -7.35 -0.96
C PRO A 75 -11.58 -5.86 -0.88
N GLY A 76 -10.35 -5.52 -1.21
CA GLY A 76 -9.86 -4.15 -1.20
C GLY A 76 -8.49 -4.00 -0.54
N ILE A 77 -8.06 -2.76 -0.39
CA ILE A 77 -6.76 -2.45 0.22
C ILE A 77 -6.79 -2.81 1.71
N HIS A 78 -5.83 -3.65 2.13
CA HIS A 78 -5.80 -4.21 3.47
C HIS A 78 -4.71 -3.61 4.37
N HIS A 79 -3.50 -3.40 3.84
CA HIS A 79 -2.38 -2.83 4.59
C HIS A 79 -1.34 -2.21 3.66
N TYR A 80 -0.41 -1.48 4.26
CA TYR A 80 0.77 -0.96 3.58
C TYR A 80 2.01 -1.21 4.44
N GLY A 81 3.20 -0.97 3.88
CA GLY A 81 4.43 -1.32 4.58
C GLY A 81 5.58 -0.38 4.33
N PHE A 82 6.44 -0.31 5.36
CA PHE A 82 7.69 0.44 5.34
C PHE A 82 8.89 -0.50 5.30
N LEU A 83 9.77 -0.25 4.35
CA LEU A 83 11.15 -0.71 4.43
C LEU A 83 11.88 0.18 5.44
N VAL A 84 12.54 -0.43 6.41
CA VAL A 84 13.34 0.23 7.46
C VAL A 84 14.78 -0.28 7.43
N ASP A 85 15.72 0.55 7.86
CA ASP A 85 17.14 0.18 7.85
C ASP A 85 17.45 -0.88 8.92
N ASP A 86 16.84 -0.76 10.10
CA ASP A 86 16.91 -1.73 11.20
C ASP A 86 15.53 -1.95 11.81
N LEU A 87 15.09 -3.22 11.84
CA LEU A 87 13.79 -3.59 12.36
C LEU A 87 13.67 -3.40 13.86
N ASN A 88 14.73 -3.70 14.62
CA ASN A 88 14.74 -3.58 16.08
C ASN A 88 14.68 -2.12 16.51
N GLU A 89 15.44 -1.24 15.83
CA GLU A 89 15.37 0.20 16.06
C GLU A 89 13.98 0.76 15.71
N ALA A 90 13.41 0.35 14.58
CA ALA A 90 12.08 0.78 14.18
C ALA A 90 11.01 0.35 15.20
N LEU A 91 11.09 -0.90 15.68
CA LEU A 91 10.19 -1.43 16.71
C LEU A 91 10.36 -0.73 18.06
N ALA A 92 11.61 -0.39 18.44
CA ALA A 92 11.89 0.31 19.69
C ALA A 92 11.33 1.74 19.72
N LYS A 93 11.23 2.40 18.57
CA LYS A 93 10.62 3.73 18.44
C LYS A 93 9.10 3.71 18.57
N LEU A 94 8.45 2.60 18.21
CA LEU A 94 7.00 2.50 18.29
C LEU A 94 6.51 2.56 19.74
N PRO A 95 5.43 3.31 20.04
CA PRO A 95 4.81 3.32 21.35
C PRO A 95 4.52 1.90 21.87
N ALA A 96 4.84 1.60 23.11
CA ALA A 96 4.64 0.27 23.70
C ALA A 96 3.17 -0.18 23.74
N SER A 97 2.25 0.79 23.69
CA SER A 97 0.80 0.56 23.66
C SER A 97 0.27 0.04 22.33
N LEU A 98 1.06 0.12 21.24
CA LEU A 98 0.59 -0.36 19.95
C LEU A 98 0.59 -1.88 19.89
N ASN A 99 -0.48 -2.44 19.33
CA ASN A 99 -0.57 -3.87 19.08
C ASN A 99 0.42 -4.28 17.96
N ARG A 100 1.24 -5.29 18.24
CA ARG A 100 2.32 -5.76 17.35
C ARG A 100 2.34 -7.28 17.30
N GLY A 101 2.71 -7.81 16.16
CA GLY A 101 2.89 -9.24 15.98
C GLY A 101 3.74 -9.56 14.77
N ALA A 102 4.19 -10.81 14.68
CA ALA A 102 4.83 -11.28 13.46
C ALA A 102 3.84 -11.19 12.30
N SER A 103 4.33 -10.78 11.11
CA SER A 103 3.50 -10.82 9.91
C SER A 103 2.98 -12.24 9.66
N PRO A 104 1.72 -12.41 9.23
CA PRO A 104 1.17 -13.73 8.94
C PRO A 104 2.00 -14.57 7.98
N GLN A 105 2.67 -13.92 7.01
CA GLN A 105 3.57 -14.60 6.08
C GLN A 105 4.80 -15.19 6.77
N VAL A 106 5.27 -14.56 7.85
CA VAL A 106 6.39 -15.05 8.66
C VAL A 106 5.94 -16.23 9.53
N SER A 107 4.78 -16.12 10.18
CA SER A 107 4.24 -17.17 11.03
C SER A 107 3.81 -18.43 10.26
N ALA A 108 3.38 -18.29 9.03
CA ALA A 108 2.98 -19.41 8.17
C ALA A 108 4.16 -20.21 7.59
N GLY A 109 5.40 -19.87 7.95
CA GLY A 109 6.59 -20.58 7.41
C GLY A 109 6.77 -20.40 5.90
N VAL A 110 6.04 -19.50 5.27
CA VAL A 110 6.10 -19.20 3.84
C VAL A 110 7.37 -18.40 3.55
N GLY A 111 8.46 -19.09 3.45
CA GLY A 111 9.76 -18.53 3.15
C GLY A 111 10.80 -19.60 3.38
N GLY A 112 11.03 -20.45 2.38
CA GLY A 112 12.22 -21.27 2.32
C GLY A 112 13.48 -20.40 2.33
N PRO A 113 14.71 -20.99 2.44
CA PRO A 113 15.96 -20.24 2.54
C PRO A 113 16.18 -19.23 1.39
N GLU A 114 15.48 -19.37 0.28
CA GLU A 114 15.54 -18.47 -0.87
C GLU A 114 14.34 -17.51 -0.95
N GLY A 115 13.34 -17.66 -0.08
CA GLY A 115 12.14 -16.82 -0.11
C GLY A 115 12.34 -15.53 0.68
N ALA A 116 12.58 -14.40 0.01
CA ALA A 116 12.49 -13.10 0.66
C ALA A 116 11.13 -13.00 1.37
N ARG A 117 11.13 -12.77 2.69
CA ARG A 117 9.92 -12.54 3.45
C ARG A 117 9.52 -11.09 3.23
N PRO A 118 8.33 -10.82 2.68
CA PRO A 118 7.94 -9.45 2.34
C PRO A 118 7.80 -8.55 3.57
N ALA A 119 7.37 -9.11 4.71
CA ALA A 119 7.27 -8.39 5.97
C ALA A 119 7.75 -9.28 7.13
N GLU A 120 8.41 -8.67 8.10
CA GLU A 120 8.93 -9.36 9.29
C GLU A 120 8.05 -9.09 10.50
N MET A 121 7.48 -7.90 10.61
CA MET A 121 6.61 -7.50 11.71
C MET A 121 5.43 -6.68 11.21
N ARG A 122 4.31 -6.76 11.93
CA ARG A 122 3.13 -5.94 11.73
C ARG A 122 2.79 -5.21 13.01
N PHE A 123 2.35 -3.96 12.88
CA PHE A 123 1.69 -3.24 13.96
C PHE A 123 0.40 -2.60 13.46
N ILE A 124 -0.46 -2.24 14.39
CA ILE A 124 -1.66 -1.45 14.12
C ILE A 124 -1.37 -0.03 14.58
N ASP A 125 -1.50 0.94 13.69
CA ASP A 125 -1.28 2.34 14.02
C ASP A 125 -2.38 2.88 14.96
N PRO A 126 -2.25 4.09 15.54
CA PRO A 126 -3.24 4.64 16.45
C PRO A 126 -4.65 4.80 15.85
N TRP A 127 -4.77 4.78 14.53
CA TRP A 127 -6.04 4.93 13.80
C TRP A 127 -6.62 3.62 13.28
N GLY A 128 -5.96 2.49 13.58
CA GLY A 128 -6.41 1.15 13.24
C GLY A 128 -5.94 0.65 11.89
N ASN A 129 -4.93 1.28 11.27
CA ASN A 129 -4.35 0.81 10.03
C ASN A 129 -3.33 -0.30 10.29
N ASN A 130 -3.36 -1.37 9.50
CA ASN A 130 -2.33 -2.38 9.50
C ASN A 130 -1.10 -1.87 8.74
N VAL A 131 0.06 -1.93 9.40
CA VAL A 131 1.33 -1.47 8.84
C VAL A 131 2.39 -2.55 9.00
N ASP A 132 2.97 -2.97 7.88
CA ASP A 132 4.06 -3.95 7.86
C ASP A 132 5.42 -3.25 7.91
N LEU A 133 6.36 -3.85 8.62
CA LEU A 133 7.76 -3.43 8.68
C LEU A 133 8.65 -4.54 8.16
N SER A 134 9.61 -4.19 7.31
CA SER A 134 10.63 -5.11 6.84
C SER A 134 11.98 -4.41 6.74
N SER A 135 13.03 -5.05 7.24
CA SER A 135 14.42 -4.64 6.98
C SER A 135 15.02 -5.30 5.73
N ARG A 136 14.30 -6.26 5.13
CA ARG A 136 14.72 -6.98 3.91
C ARG A 136 14.03 -6.50 2.64
N GLY A 137 13.11 -5.52 2.78
CA GLY A 137 12.28 -5.02 1.70
C GLY A 137 11.10 -5.92 1.35
N PHE A 138 10.39 -5.52 0.32
CA PHE A 138 9.18 -6.18 -0.19
C PHE A 138 9.37 -6.63 -1.63
N LEU A 139 10.51 -7.24 -1.94
CA LEU A 139 10.93 -7.70 -3.26
C LEU A 139 11.26 -6.57 -4.28
N GLY A 140 11.13 -5.31 -3.90
CA GLY A 140 11.54 -4.17 -4.75
C GLY A 140 13.05 -4.10 -4.92
N ARG A 141 13.47 -3.47 -6.02
CA ARG A 141 14.91 -3.29 -6.37
C ARG A 141 15.42 -1.87 -6.04
N GLU A 142 14.61 -1.03 -5.40
CA GLU A 142 14.92 0.39 -5.11
C GLU A 142 15.23 1.22 -6.40
N GLU A 143 14.67 0.83 -7.55
CA GLU A 143 14.84 1.53 -8.81
C GLU A 143 13.66 2.48 -9.05
N LYS A 144 13.93 3.78 -9.13
CA LYS A 144 12.91 4.83 -9.33
C LYS A 144 12.49 4.97 -10.80
N LYS A 145 12.01 3.89 -11.41
CA LYS A 145 11.48 3.92 -12.78
C LYS A 145 9.99 4.31 -12.81
N LEU A 146 9.53 4.73 -13.97
CA LEU A 146 8.11 4.97 -14.27
C LEU A 146 7.66 4.02 -15.39
N PRO A 147 6.41 3.62 -15.40
CA PRO A 147 5.36 3.85 -14.38
C PRO A 147 5.69 3.30 -13.01
N GLY A 148 5.20 3.97 -11.94
CA GLY A 148 5.45 3.48 -10.58
C GLY A 148 4.51 4.05 -9.53
N VAL A 149 4.25 3.29 -8.47
CA VAL A 149 3.44 3.74 -7.32
C VAL A 149 4.18 4.81 -6.56
N ARG A 150 3.58 6.01 -6.45
CA ARG A 150 4.19 7.18 -5.82
C ARG A 150 3.27 7.89 -4.83
N LEU A 151 2.08 7.34 -4.60
CA LEU A 151 1.11 7.88 -3.64
C LEU A 151 0.35 6.76 -2.94
N LEU A 152 0.20 6.88 -1.61
CA LEU A 152 -0.82 6.19 -0.83
C LEU A 152 -1.68 7.24 -0.12
N ALA A 153 -2.98 7.20 -0.31
CA ALA A 153 -3.93 8.06 0.37
C ALA A 153 -4.59 7.32 1.53
N VAL A 154 -4.33 7.79 2.73
CA VAL A 154 -4.83 7.21 3.97
C VAL A 154 -5.79 8.18 4.64
N GLN A 155 -6.96 7.71 4.97
CA GLN A 155 -7.96 8.46 5.71
C GLN A 155 -7.77 8.27 7.21
N VAL A 156 -7.70 9.37 7.95
CA VAL A 156 -7.55 9.38 9.42
C VAL A 156 -8.45 10.43 10.05
N PRO A 157 -8.92 10.25 11.30
CA PRO A 157 -9.75 11.26 11.98
C PRO A 157 -9.00 12.58 12.20
N ASP A 158 -7.70 12.50 12.48
CA ASP A 158 -6.83 13.65 12.76
C ASP A 158 -5.55 13.56 11.93
N PRO A 159 -5.50 14.21 10.75
CA PRO A 159 -4.31 14.23 9.91
C PRO A 159 -3.09 14.87 10.57
N ALA A 160 -3.26 15.85 11.47
CA ALA A 160 -2.15 16.51 12.14
C ALA A 160 -1.46 15.55 13.13
N ALA A 161 -2.23 14.86 13.97
CA ALA A 161 -1.69 13.84 14.87
C ALA A 161 -1.05 12.67 14.10
N ALA A 162 -1.66 12.26 12.97
CA ALA A 162 -1.09 11.23 12.11
C ALA A 162 0.22 11.69 11.46
N CYS A 163 0.31 12.94 11.04
CA CYS A 163 1.52 13.55 10.52
C CYS A 163 2.66 13.48 11.54
N GLU A 164 2.43 13.93 12.77
CA GLU A 164 3.42 13.86 13.85
C GLU A 164 3.89 12.42 14.10
N PHE A 165 2.96 11.48 14.17
CA PHE A 165 3.28 10.07 14.37
C PHE A 165 4.21 9.55 13.26
N TYR A 166 3.84 9.69 11.99
CA TYR A 166 4.64 9.15 10.88
C TYR A 166 5.99 9.88 10.70
N GLN A 167 6.08 11.16 11.04
CA GLN A 167 7.35 11.87 11.12
C GLN A 167 8.25 11.30 12.21
N GLN A 168 7.73 11.11 13.41
CA GLN A 168 8.50 10.58 14.55
C GLN A 168 8.96 9.13 14.35
N GLN A 169 8.07 8.28 13.81
CA GLN A 169 8.35 6.86 13.66
C GLN A 169 9.23 6.56 12.44
N PHE A 170 9.01 7.24 11.32
CA PHE A 170 9.60 6.89 10.03
C PHE A 170 10.41 8.00 9.38
N ASP A 171 10.54 9.16 10.05
CA ASP A 171 11.29 10.31 9.53
C ASP A 171 10.77 10.81 8.18
N LEU A 172 9.45 10.67 7.92
CA LEU A 172 8.81 11.22 6.73
C LEU A 172 8.83 12.75 6.80
N LYS A 173 8.98 13.39 5.65
CA LYS A 173 9.02 14.86 5.56
C LYS A 173 7.67 15.40 5.09
N VAL A 174 7.20 16.48 5.71
CA VAL A 174 6.04 17.22 5.19
C VAL A 174 6.45 17.91 3.90
N VAL A 175 5.72 17.60 2.81
CA VAL A 175 5.94 18.20 1.49
C VAL A 175 4.78 19.09 1.05
N GLY A 176 3.72 19.18 1.83
CA GLY A 176 2.63 20.13 1.61
C GLY A 176 1.40 19.83 2.45
N TRP A 177 0.50 20.79 2.50
CA TRP A 177 -0.84 20.69 3.07
C TRP A 177 -1.80 21.55 2.26
N THR A 178 -3.08 21.27 2.42
CA THR A 178 -4.16 22.00 1.76
C THR A 178 -5.12 22.57 2.80
N ASP A 179 -5.92 23.56 2.41
CA ASP A 179 -6.85 24.28 3.30
C ASP A 179 -7.92 23.37 3.92
N ASP A 180 -8.22 22.23 3.31
CA ASP A 180 -9.13 21.20 3.85
C ASP A 180 -8.52 20.32 4.93
N GLY A 181 -7.25 20.59 5.31
CA GLY A 181 -6.52 19.86 6.34
C GLY A 181 -5.85 18.57 5.84
N THR A 182 -5.80 18.35 4.53
CA THR A 182 -5.03 17.25 3.94
C THR A 182 -3.53 17.53 4.05
N ILE A 183 -2.75 16.54 4.50
CA ILE A 183 -1.29 16.66 4.69
C ILE A 183 -0.57 15.66 3.80
N ARG A 184 0.47 16.10 3.14
CA ARG A 184 1.37 15.27 2.33
C ARG A 184 2.69 15.04 3.04
N LEU A 185 2.99 13.78 3.34
CA LEU A 185 4.28 13.32 3.85
C LEU A 185 5.01 12.56 2.74
N SER A 186 6.33 12.60 2.70
CA SER A 186 7.10 11.86 1.71
C SER A 186 8.37 11.24 2.31
N ASP A 187 8.75 10.10 1.78
CA ASP A 187 10.06 9.46 1.98
C ASP A 187 11.10 9.92 0.93
N GLY A 188 10.78 10.96 0.16
CA GLY A 188 11.56 11.46 -0.98
C GLY A 188 11.25 10.75 -2.31
N THR A 189 10.34 9.79 -2.33
CA THR A 189 9.93 9.08 -3.55
C THR A 189 8.44 8.78 -3.57
N VAL A 190 7.91 8.26 -2.48
CA VAL A 190 6.48 7.94 -2.31
C VAL A 190 5.86 8.92 -1.31
N THR A 191 4.69 9.42 -1.65
CA THR A 191 3.92 10.32 -0.80
C THR A 191 2.86 9.53 -0.03
N LEU A 192 2.80 9.77 1.28
CA LEU A 192 1.68 9.40 2.15
C LEU A 192 0.75 10.62 2.26
N LEU A 193 -0.44 10.52 1.68
CA LEU A 193 -1.44 11.56 1.73
C LEU A 193 -2.39 11.26 2.90
N LEU A 194 -2.40 12.10 3.91
CA LEU A 194 -3.28 12.00 5.07
C LEU A 194 -4.51 12.89 4.85
N THR A 195 -5.68 12.26 4.69
CA THR A 195 -6.94 12.96 4.47
C THR A 195 -7.85 12.82 5.69
N LYS A 196 -8.64 13.87 5.96
CA LYS A 196 -9.57 13.85 7.09
C LYS A 196 -10.78 12.98 6.79
N SER A 197 -11.14 12.11 7.73
CA SER A 197 -12.37 11.33 7.68
C SER A 197 -13.18 11.47 8.96
N GLN A 198 -14.49 11.50 8.82
CA GLN A 198 -15.43 11.38 9.95
C GLN A 198 -15.81 9.92 10.22
N ILE A 199 -15.59 9.04 9.24
CA ILE A 199 -15.95 7.62 9.31
C ILE A 199 -14.67 6.83 9.12
N ARG A 200 -14.29 5.99 10.09
CA ARG A 200 -13.13 5.10 9.96
C ARG A 200 -13.39 4.08 8.83
N PRO A 201 -12.65 4.15 7.72
CA PRO A 201 -12.65 3.06 6.75
C PRO A 201 -12.01 1.81 7.35
N LYS A 202 -12.39 0.64 6.84
CA LYS A 202 -11.90 -0.65 7.36
C LYS A 202 -10.37 -0.80 7.35
N SER A 203 -9.69 -0.21 6.36
CA SER A 203 -8.24 -0.29 6.19
C SER A 203 -7.51 1.04 6.28
N GLY A 204 -8.22 2.16 6.29
CA GLY A 204 -7.64 3.51 6.22
C GLY A 204 -7.11 3.92 4.86
N VAL A 205 -6.64 3.02 4.03
CA VAL A 205 -6.18 3.34 2.67
C VAL A 205 -7.38 3.45 1.73
N GLN A 206 -7.52 4.62 1.09
CA GLN A 206 -8.65 4.93 0.21
C GLN A 206 -8.32 4.64 -1.26
N TYR A 207 -7.13 5.04 -1.67
CA TYR A 207 -6.64 4.86 -3.02
C TYR A 207 -5.12 4.97 -3.04
N PHE A 208 -4.54 4.61 -4.15
CA PHE A 208 -3.11 4.82 -4.39
C PHE A 208 -2.91 5.48 -5.76
N GLY A 209 -1.70 6.01 -5.97
CA GLY A 209 -1.39 6.74 -7.18
C GLY A 209 -0.20 6.16 -7.92
N ILE A 210 -0.34 6.03 -9.25
CA ILE A 210 0.71 5.61 -10.17
C ILE A 210 1.18 6.84 -10.93
N GLN A 211 2.46 7.17 -10.80
CA GLN A 211 3.10 8.18 -11.63
C GLN A 211 3.55 7.57 -12.95
N VAL A 212 3.36 8.30 -14.03
CA VAL A 212 3.74 7.90 -15.39
C VAL A 212 4.50 9.04 -16.08
N ASP A 213 5.30 8.73 -17.06
CA ASP A 213 5.98 9.70 -17.93
C ASP A 213 5.14 10.08 -19.18
N ASP A 214 4.28 9.17 -19.64
CA ASP A 214 3.38 9.34 -20.80
C ASP A 214 1.92 9.07 -20.40
N LEU A 215 1.22 10.10 -19.91
CA LEU A 215 -0.18 9.98 -19.49
C LEU A 215 -1.12 9.72 -20.69
N ASP A 216 -0.85 10.33 -21.85
CA ASP A 216 -1.70 10.17 -23.01
C ASP A 216 -1.59 8.76 -23.60
N GLY A 217 -0.39 8.20 -23.65
CA GLY A 217 -0.19 6.80 -24.03
C GLY A 217 -0.88 5.83 -23.07
N VAL A 218 -0.83 6.10 -21.75
CA VAL A 218 -1.58 5.30 -20.76
C VAL A 218 -3.09 5.45 -20.97
N LYS A 219 -3.61 6.66 -21.14
CA LYS A 219 -5.03 6.91 -21.45
C LYS A 219 -5.49 6.11 -22.67
N LYS A 220 -4.68 6.13 -23.74
CA LYS A 220 -4.97 5.37 -24.95
C LYS A 220 -5.05 3.88 -24.70
N ARG A 221 -4.02 3.30 -24.05
CA ARG A 221 -4.00 1.85 -23.74
C ARG A 221 -5.19 1.41 -22.88
N LEU A 222 -5.55 2.21 -21.88
CA LEU A 222 -6.69 1.93 -21.00
C LEU A 222 -8.00 1.94 -21.80
N LYS A 223 -8.24 2.97 -22.62
CA LYS A 223 -9.45 3.10 -23.47
C LYS A 223 -9.54 1.97 -24.52
N ASP A 224 -8.44 1.67 -25.19
CA ASP A 224 -8.36 0.56 -26.16
C ASP A 224 -8.67 -0.79 -25.50
N GLY A 225 -8.34 -0.92 -24.22
CA GLY A 225 -8.66 -2.10 -23.40
C GLY A 225 -10.05 -2.09 -22.75
N GLY A 226 -10.86 -1.07 -23.01
CA GLY A 226 -12.22 -0.96 -22.45
C GLY A 226 -12.27 -0.55 -20.98
N VAL A 227 -11.18 0.01 -20.44
CA VAL A 227 -11.14 0.48 -19.05
C VAL A 227 -11.77 1.87 -18.98
N GLU A 228 -12.76 2.02 -18.12
CA GLU A 228 -13.37 3.31 -17.83
C GLU A 228 -12.41 4.22 -17.08
N ILE A 229 -12.19 5.43 -17.60
CA ILE A 229 -11.38 6.45 -16.94
C ILE A 229 -12.20 7.70 -16.72
N ARG A 230 -11.91 8.42 -15.63
CA ARG A 230 -12.48 9.73 -15.33
C ARG A 230 -11.37 10.76 -15.34
N ASP A 231 -11.59 11.88 -16.01
CA ASP A 231 -10.63 12.99 -15.97
C ASP A 231 -10.66 13.64 -14.58
N GLY A 232 -9.48 13.82 -13.98
CA GLY A 232 -9.28 14.54 -12.74
C GLY A 232 -8.83 15.98 -13.02
N SER A 233 -7.63 16.13 -13.52
CA SER A 233 -7.04 17.39 -13.97
C SER A 233 -6.35 17.15 -15.33
N PRO A 234 -5.83 18.17 -16.01
CA PRO A 234 -5.08 17.97 -17.26
C PRO A 234 -3.93 16.96 -17.16
N GLN A 235 -3.35 16.80 -15.96
CA GLN A 235 -2.22 15.90 -15.71
C GLN A 235 -2.58 14.67 -14.86
N GLU A 236 -3.88 14.44 -14.62
CA GLU A 236 -4.36 13.36 -13.76
C GLU A 236 -5.61 12.71 -14.30
N ILE A 237 -5.69 11.39 -14.22
CA ILE A 237 -6.92 10.61 -14.42
C ILE A 237 -7.16 9.68 -13.24
N ARG A 238 -8.40 9.25 -13.13
CA ARG A 238 -8.82 8.26 -12.12
C ARG A 238 -9.47 7.08 -12.80
N LEU A 239 -9.25 5.92 -12.26
CA LEU A 239 -9.91 4.69 -12.66
C LEU A 239 -10.22 3.81 -11.46
N THR A 240 -11.01 2.81 -11.72
CA THR A 240 -11.26 1.70 -10.79
C THR A 240 -10.65 0.44 -11.40
N ASP A 241 -9.84 -0.26 -10.63
CA ASP A 241 -9.27 -1.54 -11.08
C ASP A 241 -10.35 -2.65 -11.15
N PRO A 242 -10.03 -3.84 -11.68
CA PRO A 242 -11.01 -4.91 -11.84
C PRO A 242 -11.72 -5.40 -10.57
N GLU A 243 -11.22 -5.06 -9.39
CA GLU A 243 -11.85 -5.41 -8.09
C GLU A 243 -12.38 -4.22 -7.31
N GLY A 244 -12.47 -3.05 -7.94
CA GLY A 244 -13.08 -1.88 -7.33
C GLY A 244 -12.13 -0.94 -6.59
N ASN A 245 -10.82 -1.20 -6.61
CA ASN A 245 -9.86 -0.31 -5.96
C ASN A 245 -9.67 0.96 -6.77
N GLN A 246 -9.70 2.11 -6.09
CA GLN A 246 -9.50 3.41 -6.73
C GLN A 246 -8.01 3.64 -7.01
N VAL A 247 -7.70 4.04 -8.23
CA VAL A 247 -6.34 4.35 -8.69
C VAL A 247 -6.32 5.73 -9.32
N VAL A 248 -5.37 6.54 -8.89
CA VAL A 248 -5.08 7.85 -9.51
C VAL A 248 -3.81 7.72 -10.34
N ILE A 249 -3.81 8.23 -11.56
CA ILE A 249 -2.66 8.21 -12.44
C ILE A 249 -2.28 9.65 -12.74
N SER A 250 -1.03 10.01 -12.50
CA SER A 250 -0.53 11.38 -12.70
C SER A 250 0.80 11.39 -13.43
N GLN A 251 0.96 12.38 -14.29
CA GLN A 251 2.25 12.64 -14.93
C GLN A 251 3.16 13.51 -14.05
N SER A 252 2.60 14.43 -13.27
CA SER A 252 3.39 15.34 -12.43
C SER A 252 3.90 14.71 -11.12
N GLY A 253 3.27 13.61 -10.64
CA GLY A 253 3.58 13.05 -9.32
C GLY A 253 3.01 13.88 -8.16
N TRP A 254 3.50 13.62 -6.92
CA TRP A 254 2.94 14.18 -5.68
C TRP A 254 3.99 14.64 -4.68
N THR A 255 5.27 14.65 -5.02
CA THR A 255 6.40 14.93 -4.09
C THR A 255 6.85 16.39 -4.06
N TYR A 256 6.04 17.33 -4.58
CA TYR A 256 6.36 18.77 -4.59
C TYR A 256 5.43 19.55 -3.71
#